data_b221993fb9103b8b4c8259ecc6041126
#
_entry.id   b221993fb9103b8b4c8259ecc6041126
#
_cell.length_a   1.000
_cell.length_b   1.000
_cell.length_c   1.000
_cell.angle_alpha   90.00
_cell.angle_beta   90.00
_cell.angle_gamma   90.00
#
_symmetry.space_group_name_H-M   'P 1'
#
loop_
_entity.id
_entity.type
_entity.pdbx_description
1 polymer ?
#
loop_
_entity_poly.entity_id
_entity_poly.type
_entity_poly.pdbx_seq_one_letter_code
_entity_poly.pdbx_strand_id
1 'polypeptide(L)'
;MMAVLPSCTKTKYADKYGFLPENDAITNSESFQRCLDGGGRIKVRKAGEYKLCRTIYLDSDTELQFAEGAILSRAADSEGKVARFVLLNRGALTREFNENISIKGLNLRCNGIDSGSGIEMDIPPIVGMICQTAFFYVRNLHIDDYTTMDLPPHDFAIQICTFENALVENVHIEGMKDAVHFGPGRNFVVRHGVFKTYDDPIALNAHDYTTSNPELGWIENGVIEDCVDLDDPANGTTGFFARILAGGWRDWEPGMEIQSSGDAVVCRGRIYRSNGPKVKQTFVSTCRPEHAEGTMTYPDGITWTMSQNRNICHSCGVRNVVFRDIHLAKKRKVALCLHFDHDQYSRSFYPYAEIPVQSNIVFERVFVENDIPTLIQSRTPVDSIIVRDSRIGSSDIRMLHALDTEGMVYDTTVVKLQNVEADDINSIVRTAGRPVKVLGAGGAQQIDNK
;
A
#
# COMPACT_ATOMS: atom_id res chain seq x y z
N MET A 1 8.13 17.23 10.95
CA MET A 1 8.03 17.78 12.33
C MET A 1 6.67 17.38 12.85
N MET A 2 6.59 16.46 13.81
CA MET A 2 5.31 16.03 14.40
C MET A 2 4.69 17.16 15.18
N ALA A 3 3.41 17.44 14.94
CA ALA A 3 2.66 18.32 15.79
C ALA A 3 2.44 17.62 17.16
N VAL A 4 3.04 18.16 18.20
CA VAL A 4 2.76 17.74 19.57
C VAL A 4 1.43 18.35 19.98
N LEU A 5 0.47 17.53 20.38
CA LEU A 5 -0.80 18.05 20.94
C LEU A 5 -0.53 19.07 22.05
N PRO A 6 -1.31 20.15 22.16
CA PRO A 6 -1.14 21.14 23.21
C PRO A 6 -1.14 20.47 24.59
N SER A 7 -0.27 20.89 25.48
CA SER A 7 -0.02 20.25 26.78
C SER A 7 -1.24 20.23 27.74
N CYS A 8 -2.35 20.83 27.37
CA CYS A 8 -3.56 20.96 28.21
C CYS A 8 -4.65 19.91 27.95
N THR A 9 -4.46 18.96 27.04
CA THR A 9 -5.50 17.96 26.78
C THR A 9 -5.55 16.92 27.90
N LYS A 10 -6.69 16.85 28.60
CA LYS A 10 -6.90 15.87 29.66
C LYS A 10 -6.86 14.44 29.10
N THR A 11 -6.05 13.59 29.71
CA THR A 11 -5.98 12.18 29.31
C THR A 11 -7.28 11.45 29.63
N LYS A 12 -7.86 10.80 28.64
CA LYS A 12 -8.97 9.86 28.77
C LYS A 12 -8.41 8.45 29.02
N TYR A 13 -8.99 7.73 29.95
CA TYR A 13 -8.63 6.33 30.24
C TYR A 13 -9.77 5.43 29.79
N ALA A 14 -9.51 4.51 28.87
CA ALA A 14 -10.54 3.71 28.20
C ALA A 14 -11.37 2.88 29.20
N ASP A 15 -10.76 2.38 30.29
CA ASP A 15 -11.43 1.65 31.35
C ASP A 15 -12.49 2.50 32.10
N LYS A 16 -12.35 3.83 32.11
CA LYS A 16 -13.35 4.75 32.72
C LYS A 16 -14.57 4.95 31.79
N TYR A 17 -14.47 4.58 30.55
CA TYR A 17 -15.57 4.58 29.58
C TYR A 17 -16.24 3.21 29.47
N GLY A 18 -15.72 2.20 30.20
CA GLY A 18 -16.23 0.84 30.17
C GLY A 18 -15.56 -0.07 29.13
N PHE A 19 -14.43 0.34 28.54
CA PHE A 19 -13.64 -0.51 27.66
C PHE A 19 -12.77 -1.45 28.49
N LEU A 20 -13.17 -2.72 28.61
CA LEU A 20 -12.60 -3.69 29.53
C LEU A 20 -12.41 -5.08 28.87
N PRO A 21 -11.36 -5.84 29.20
CA PRO A 21 -11.13 -7.16 28.61
C PRO A 21 -12.26 -8.18 28.86
N GLU A 22 -12.95 -8.05 29.97
CA GLU A 22 -14.05 -8.94 30.39
C GLU A 22 -15.37 -8.72 29.63
N ASN A 23 -15.51 -7.64 28.87
CA ASN A 23 -16.73 -7.31 28.14
C ASN A 23 -16.87 -8.11 26.84
N ASP A 24 -18.12 -8.21 26.37
CA ASP A 24 -18.42 -8.68 25.01
C ASP A 24 -17.97 -7.67 23.93
N ALA A 25 -18.00 -8.11 22.68
CA ALA A 25 -17.49 -7.33 21.55
C ALA A 25 -18.32 -6.07 21.27
N ILE A 26 -19.65 -6.10 21.49
CA ILE A 26 -20.53 -4.93 21.29
C ILE A 26 -20.24 -3.88 22.35
N THR A 27 -20.28 -4.29 23.62
CA THR A 27 -20.01 -3.39 24.76
C THR A 27 -18.63 -2.74 24.63
N ASN A 28 -17.61 -3.49 24.24
CA ASN A 28 -16.28 -2.96 24.01
C ASN A 28 -16.22 -2.01 22.82
N SER A 29 -16.81 -2.34 21.69
CA SER A 29 -16.81 -1.47 20.51
C SER A 29 -17.46 -0.11 20.84
N GLU A 30 -18.63 -0.11 21.47
CA GLU A 30 -19.34 1.11 21.85
C GLU A 30 -18.58 1.93 22.90
N SER A 31 -18.03 1.27 23.91
CA SER A 31 -17.28 1.92 25.00
C SER A 31 -15.99 2.54 24.49
N PHE A 32 -15.30 1.85 23.58
CA PHE A 32 -14.07 2.35 22.98
C PHE A 32 -14.36 3.53 22.06
N GLN A 33 -15.42 3.44 21.23
CA GLN A 33 -15.81 4.54 20.37
C GLN A 33 -16.15 5.80 21.19
N ARG A 34 -16.97 5.69 22.24
CA ARG A 34 -17.28 6.83 23.15
C ARG A 34 -16.02 7.44 23.76
N CYS A 35 -15.01 6.64 24.06
CA CYS A 35 -13.74 7.16 24.58
C CYS A 35 -12.96 7.95 23.52
N LEU A 36 -12.99 7.50 22.26
CA LEU A 36 -12.24 8.09 21.14
C LEU A 36 -12.93 9.32 20.55
N ASP A 37 -14.25 9.43 20.66
CA ASP A 37 -14.99 10.54 20.07
C ASP A 37 -14.44 11.90 20.49
N GLY A 38 -14.21 12.76 19.48
CA GLY A 38 -13.62 14.08 19.64
C GLY A 38 -12.10 14.07 19.90
N GLY A 39 -11.43 12.95 19.66
CA GLY A 39 -9.97 12.85 19.78
C GLY A 39 -9.42 13.04 21.19
N GLY A 40 -8.17 13.50 21.28
CA GLY A 40 -7.44 13.75 22.52
C GLY A 40 -6.47 12.62 22.86
N ARG A 41 -5.92 12.66 24.08
CA ARG A 41 -5.00 11.63 24.56
C ARG A 41 -5.77 10.50 25.24
N ILE A 42 -5.71 9.30 24.66
CA ILE A 42 -6.44 8.12 25.12
C ILE A 42 -5.45 7.03 25.53
N LYS A 43 -5.70 6.40 26.71
CA LYS A 43 -4.87 5.29 27.19
C LYS A 43 -5.72 4.07 27.52
N VAL A 44 -5.35 2.93 26.93
CA VAL A 44 -5.79 1.59 27.30
C VAL A 44 -4.74 1.03 28.26
N ARG A 45 -5.05 0.98 29.56
CA ARG A 45 -4.06 0.76 30.62
C ARG A 45 -3.94 -0.67 31.12
N LYS A 46 -4.93 -1.50 30.86
CA LYS A 46 -4.98 -2.87 31.36
C LYS A 46 -4.49 -3.83 30.27
N ALA A 47 -3.69 -4.81 30.65
CA ALA A 47 -3.45 -5.97 29.80
C ALA A 47 -4.73 -6.81 29.66
N GLY A 48 -4.85 -7.53 28.55
CA GLY A 48 -5.99 -8.40 28.26
C GLY A 48 -6.47 -8.29 26.84
N GLU A 49 -7.38 -9.17 26.45
CA GLU A 49 -7.96 -9.25 25.11
C GLU A 49 -9.27 -8.48 25.05
N TYR A 50 -9.31 -7.47 24.19
CA TYR A 50 -10.45 -6.60 23.97
C TYR A 50 -11.11 -6.95 22.65
N LYS A 51 -12.24 -7.62 22.70
CA LYS A 51 -13.00 -8.03 21.51
C LYS A 51 -13.72 -6.85 20.89
N LEU A 52 -13.63 -6.71 19.55
CA LEU A 52 -14.30 -5.68 18.77
C LEU A 52 -15.09 -6.30 17.63
N CYS A 53 -16.32 -5.84 17.42
CA CYS A 53 -17.19 -6.24 16.32
C CYS A 53 -17.71 -5.05 15.48
N ARG A 54 -17.30 -3.83 15.80
CA ARG A 54 -17.63 -2.61 15.05
C ARG A 54 -16.35 -1.88 14.66
N THR A 55 -16.37 -1.25 13.50
CA THR A 55 -15.33 -0.33 13.04
C THR A 55 -15.18 0.81 14.04
N ILE A 56 -13.96 1.03 14.49
CA ILE A 56 -13.62 2.10 15.44
C ILE A 56 -13.07 3.30 14.69
N TYR A 57 -13.71 4.45 14.87
CA TYR A 57 -13.36 5.67 14.16
C TYR A 57 -12.43 6.56 14.98
N LEU A 58 -11.42 7.11 14.31
CA LEU A 58 -10.47 8.06 14.87
C LEU A 58 -10.75 9.46 14.34
N ASP A 59 -10.87 10.43 15.23
CA ASP A 59 -10.96 11.84 14.88
C ASP A 59 -9.55 12.47 14.79
N SER A 60 -9.48 13.71 14.30
CA SER A 60 -8.24 14.50 14.34
C SER A 60 -7.76 14.70 15.78
N ASP A 61 -6.47 14.97 15.93
CA ASP A 61 -5.82 15.21 17.21
C ASP A 61 -5.98 14.05 18.22
N THR A 62 -5.90 12.82 17.72
CA THR A 62 -5.99 11.58 18.52
C THR A 62 -4.60 11.02 18.81
N GLU A 63 -4.27 10.88 20.10
CA GLU A 63 -3.11 10.13 20.59
C GLU A 63 -3.61 8.89 21.36
N LEU A 64 -3.56 7.72 20.73
CA LEU A 64 -4.03 6.45 21.28
C LEU A 64 -2.85 5.58 21.71
N GLN A 65 -2.79 5.23 22.99
CA GLN A 65 -1.73 4.41 23.57
C GLN A 65 -2.28 3.17 24.25
N PHE A 66 -1.73 2.02 23.91
CA PHE A 66 -2.00 0.73 24.55
C PHE A 66 -0.89 0.38 25.53
N ALA A 67 -1.26 -0.20 26.67
CA ALA A 67 -0.30 -0.81 27.60
C ALA A 67 0.19 -2.14 27.05
N GLU A 68 1.37 -2.56 27.48
CA GLU A 68 1.89 -3.88 27.20
C GLU A 68 0.87 -4.99 27.57
N GLY A 69 0.70 -5.97 26.69
CA GLY A 69 -0.27 -7.06 26.87
C GLY A 69 -1.74 -6.69 26.60
N ALA A 70 -2.04 -5.46 26.18
CA ALA A 70 -3.36 -5.12 25.66
C ALA A 70 -3.47 -5.57 24.19
N ILE A 71 -4.48 -6.38 23.87
CA ILE A 71 -4.67 -6.97 22.54
C ILE A 71 -6.06 -6.57 22.05
N LEU A 72 -6.16 -5.89 20.90
CA LEU A 72 -7.40 -5.76 20.17
C LEU A 72 -7.68 -7.05 19.40
N SER A 73 -8.84 -7.61 19.53
CA SER A 73 -9.21 -8.89 18.91
C SER A 73 -10.48 -8.74 18.11
N ARG A 74 -10.44 -9.12 16.84
CA ARG A 74 -11.66 -9.13 16.01
C ARG A 74 -12.58 -10.26 16.45
N ALA A 75 -13.85 -9.97 16.59
CA ALA A 75 -14.88 -10.93 16.95
C ALA A 75 -16.20 -10.56 16.27
N ALA A 76 -17.09 -11.56 16.12
CA ALA A 76 -18.46 -11.31 15.69
C ALA A 76 -19.33 -10.86 16.87
N ASP A 77 -20.37 -10.10 16.57
CA ASP A 77 -21.46 -9.83 17.51
C ASP A 77 -22.45 -11.00 17.60
N SER A 78 -23.53 -10.83 18.34
CA SER A 78 -24.58 -11.84 18.51
C SER A 78 -25.36 -12.14 17.21
N GLU A 79 -25.31 -11.26 16.22
CA GLU A 79 -25.94 -11.44 14.90
C GLU A 79 -24.94 -12.01 13.86
N GLY A 80 -23.69 -12.22 14.26
CA GLY A 80 -22.63 -12.71 13.38
C GLY A 80 -21.92 -11.63 12.58
N LYS A 81 -22.17 -10.34 12.83
CA LYS A 81 -21.49 -9.21 12.16
C LYS A 81 -20.14 -8.91 12.78
N VAL A 82 -19.22 -8.48 11.94
CA VAL A 82 -17.84 -8.11 12.35
C VAL A 82 -17.47 -6.71 11.87
N ALA A 83 -16.52 -6.11 12.54
CA ALA A 83 -15.94 -4.84 12.08
C ALA A 83 -15.35 -4.98 10.68
N ARG A 84 -15.61 -4.04 9.78
CA ARG A 84 -14.89 -3.98 8.49
C ARG A 84 -13.43 -3.59 8.70
N PHE A 85 -13.21 -2.60 9.54
CA PHE A 85 -11.87 -2.16 9.95
C PHE A 85 -11.75 -2.23 11.47
N VAL A 86 -10.55 -2.54 11.96
CA VAL A 86 -10.30 -2.41 13.41
C VAL A 86 -10.23 -0.94 13.78
N LEU A 87 -9.49 -0.16 12.98
CA LEU A 87 -9.42 1.31 13.10
C LEU A 87 -9.59 1.95 11.71
N LEU A 88 -10.32 3.04 11.66
CA LEU A 88 -10.52 3.88 10.47
C LEU A 88 -10.54 5.35 10.87
N ASN A 89 -9.81 6.22 10.19
CA ASN A 89 -9.98 7.66 10.42
C ASN A 89 -11.33 8.13 9.87
N ARG A 90 -12.04 8.98 10.62
CA ARG A 90 -13.42 9.38 10.29
C ARG A 90 -13.53 10.14 8.97
N GLY A 91 -12.50 10.93 8.63
CA GLY A 91 -12.43 11.67 7.38
C GLY A 91 -12.42 10.79 6.13
N ALA A 92 -12.10 9.50 6.26
CA ALA A 92 -12.21 8.53 5.18
C ALA A 92 -13.63 8.43 4.59
N LEU A 93 -14.66 8.64 5.42
CA LEU A 93 -16.06 8.56 5.02
C LEU A 93 -16.52 9.77 4.19
N THR A 94 -15.90 10.94 4.42
CA THR A 94 -16.27 12.21 3.76
C THR A 94 -15.22 12.70 2.78
N ARG A 95 -14.08 11.99 2.68
CA ARG A 95 -12.89 12.40 1.92
C ARG A 95 -12.36 13.77 2.38
N GLU A 96 -12.29 13.95 3.69
CA GLU A 96 -11.74 15.13 4.33
C GLU A 96 -10.57 14.72 5.24
N PHE A 97 -9.55 15.57 5.30
CA PHE A 97 -8.36 15.24 6.07
C PHE A 97 -8.63 15.22 7.56
N ASN A 98 -8.32 14.09 8.20
CA ASN A 98 -7.99 14.09 9.61
C ASN A 98 -6.49 14.41 9.79
N GLU A 99 -6.18 15.07 10.89
CA GLU A 99 -4.83 15.53 11.19
C GLU A 99 -4.36 15.01 12.56
N ASN A 100 -3.04 14.80 12.69
CA ASN A 100 -2.39 14.50 13.98
C ASN A 100 -2.96 13.25 14.67
N ILE A 101 -2.92 12.12 13.99
CA ILE A 101 -3.30 10.82 14.56
C ILE A 101 -2.03 10.06 14.94
N SER A 102 -1.94 9.64 16.21
CA SER A 102 -0.86 8.80 16.71
C SER A 102 -1.41 7.56 17.41
N ILE A 103 -0.86 6.39 17.08
CA ILE A 103 -1.21 5.10 17.66
C ILE A 103 0.07 4.44 18.12
N LYS A 104 0.09 4.00 19.39
CA LYS A 104 1.24 3.35 19.99
C LYS A 104 0.87 2.08 20.75
N GLY A 105 1.62 1.00 20.50
CA GLY A 105 1.50 -0.27 21.22
C GLY A 105 0.29 -1.11 20.80
N LEU A 106 -0.17 -0.97 19.55
CA LEU A 106 -1.31 -1.73 19.05
C LEU A 106 -0.90 -3.18 18.73
N ASN A 107 -1.39 -4.11 19.54
CA ASN A 107 -1.32 -5.54 19.26
C ASN A 107 -2.69 -6.01 18.75
N LEU A 108 -2.73 -6.50 17.51
CA LEU A 108 -3.95 -6.91 16.83
C LEU A 108 -3.98 -8.43 16.62
N ARG A 109 -5.13 -9.04 16.98
CA ARG A 109 -5.48 -10.41 16.61
C ARG A 109 -6.64 -10.40 15.61
N CYS A 110 -6.40 -10.91 14.41
CA CYS A 110 -7.37 -10.89 13.32
C CYS A 110 -8.39 -12.03 13.41
N ASN A 111 -8.02 -13.18 13.98
CA ASN A 111 -8.88 -14.38 14.13
C ASN A 111 -9.44 -14.90 12.80
N GLY A 112 -8.68 -14.80 11.70
CA GLY A 112 -9.13 -15.19 10.37
C GLY A 112 -10.24 -14.32 9.77
N ILE A 113 -10.55 -13.17 10.38
CA ILE A 113 -11.58 -12.26 9.90
C ILE A 113 -10.98 -11.26 8.91
N ASP A 114 -11.49 -11.28 7.68
CA ASP A 114 -11.14 -10.36 6.61
C ASP A 114 -12.31 -10.18 5.62
N SER A 115 -12.12 -9.37 4.59
CA SER A 115 -13.13 -9.11 3.55
C SER A 115 -13.50 -10.34 2.73
N GLY A 116 -12.69 -11.39 2.73
CA GLY A 116 -12.91 -12.65 2.04
C GLY A 116 -13.56 -13.74 2.92
N SER A 117 -13.71 -13.50 4.21
CA SER A 117 -14.23 -14.51 5.16
C SER A 117 -15.72 -14.87 4.96
N GLY A 118 -16.45 -14.11 4.14
CA GLY A 118 -17.89 -14.30 3.92
C GLY A 118 -18.76 -13.88 5.10
N ILE A 119 -18.18 -13.29 6.13
CA ILE A 119 -18.91 -12.79 7.30
C ILE A 119 -19.47 -11.40 6.98
N GLU A 120 -20.67 -11.09 7.45
CA GLU A 120 -21.27 -9.77 7.26
C GLU A 120 -20.50 -8.70 8.01
N MET A 121 -20.16 -7.62 7.33
CA MET A 121 -19.43 -6.48 7.90
C MET A 121 -20.40 -5.42 8.44
N ASP A 122 -19.97 -4.70 9.48
CA ASP A 122 -20.77 -3.68 10.16
C ASP A 122 -21.08 -2.45 9.30
N ILE A 123 -20.24 -2.15 8.30
CA ILE A 123 -20.42 -1.05 7.37
C ILE A 123 -20.24 -1.53 5.92
N PRO A 124 -20.85 -0.82 4.94
CA PRO A 124 -20.63 -1.10 3.51
C PRO A 124 -19.16 -1.02 3.10
N PRO A 125 -18.77 -1.69 2.00
CA PRO A 125 -17.43 -1.54 1.46
C PRO A 125 -17.08 -0.09 1.12
N ILE A 126 -15.92 0.35 1.56
CA ILE A 126 -15.30 1.57 1.05
C ILE A 126 -14.41 1.14 -0.12
N VAL A 127 -14.72 1.60 -1.32
CA VAL A 127 -13.97 1.22 -2.52
C VAL A 127 -12.49 1.53 -2.35
N GLY A 128 -11.64 0.52 -2.58
CA GLY A 128 -10.20 0.64 -2.47
C GLY A 128 -9.63 0.50 -1.06
N MET A 129 -10.45 0.22 -0.05
CA MET A 129 -9.98 -0.02 1.32
C MET A 129 -10.24 -1.46 1.73
N ILE A 130 -9.18 -2.27 1.77
CA ILE A 130 -9.20 -3.71 2.14
C ILE A 130 -8.08 -4.01 3.14
N CYS A 131 -8.24 -3.59 4.38
CA CYS A 131 -7.21 -3.73 5.40
C CYS A 131 -7.80 -3.85 6.80
N GLN A 132 -6.94 -4.22 7.76
CA GLN A 132 -7.30 -4.27 9.16
C GLN A 132 -7.33 -2.86 9.78
N THR A 133 -6.30 -2.05 9.48
CA THR A 133 -6.14 -0.68 10.01
C THR A 133 -6.02 0.30 8.85
N ALA A 134 -6.99 1.19 8.71
CA ALA A 134 -7.20 1.99 7.51
C ALA A 134 -7.04 3.50 7.76
N PHE A 135 -6.31 4.15 6.88
CA PHE A 135 -6.18 5.61 6.85
C PHE A 135 -6.37 6.12 5.43
N PHE A 136 -7.38 6.93 5.24
CA PHE A 136 -7.69 7.56 3.97
C PHE A 136 -8.02 9.04 4.20
N TYR A 137 -7.34 9.96 3.53
CA TYR A 137 -7.31 11.39 3.84
C TYR A 137 -6.76 11.67 5.25
N VAL A 138 -5.44 11.49 5.42
CA VAL A 138 -4.78 11.71 6.71
C VAL A 138 -3.52 12.58 6.56
N ARG A 139 -3.29 13.48 7.51
CA ARG A 139 -2.04 14.25 7.67
C ARG A 139 -1.43 14.00 9.04
N ASN A 140 -0.10 13.95 9.08
CA ASN A 140 0.66 13.74 10.32
C ASN A 140 0.21 12.46 11.05
N LEU A 141 0.27 11.33 10.36
CA LEU A 141 -0.01 10.02 10.93
C LEU A 141 1.26 9.44 11.56
N HIS A 142 1.15 8.89 12.77
CA HIS A 142 2.21 8.12 13.41
C HIS A 142 1.68 6.80 13.96
N ILE A 143 2.27 5.71 13.51
CA ILE A 143 2.03 4.36 14.03
C ILE A 143 3.36 3.85 14.60
N ASP A 144 3.39 3.58 15.91
CA ASP A 144 4.55 3.12 16.65
C ASP A 144 4.20 1.85 17.43
N ASP A 145 5.03 0.82 17.34
CA ASP A 145 4.84 -0.44 18.05
C ASP A 145 3.50 -1.13 17.69
N TYR A 146 3.37 -1.49 16.40
CA TYR A 146 2.21 -2.24 15.88
C TYR A 146 2.59 -3.70 15.66
N THR A 147 1.79 -4.62 16.21
CA THR A 147 2.03 -6.06 16.05
C THR A 147 0.77 -6.78 15.57
N THR A 148 0.91 -7.65 14.57
CA THR A 148 -0.06 -8.71 14.24
C THR A 148 0.67 -9.94 13.74
N MET A 149 0.27 -11.12 14.26
CA MET A 149 0.95 -12.40 13.97
C MET A 149 0.01 -13.37 13.23
N ASP A 150 -1.18 -12.94 12.87
CA ASP A 150 -2.22 -13.78 12.27
C ASP A 150 -2.97 -13.07 11.13
N LEU A 151 -2.24 -12.25 10.33
CA LEU A 151 -2.83 -11.50 9.23
C LEU A 151 -3.45 -12.45 8.19
N PRO A 152 -4.77 -12.34 7.91
CA PRO A 152 -5.47 -13.22 6.99
C PRO A 152 -5.22 -12.87 5.51
N PRO A 153 -5.67 -13.70 4.54
CA PRO A 153 -5.22 -13.61 3.15
C PRO A 153 -5.83 -12.50 2.29
N HIS A 154 -6.90 -11.82 2.73
CA HIS A 154 -7.61 -10.88 1.85
C HIS A 154 -7.48 -9.42 2.27
N ASP A 155 -7.04 -9.12 3.49
CA ASP A 155 -6.91 -7.76 3.99
C ASP A 155 -5.44 -7.42 4.32
N PHE A 156 -4.97 -6.25 3.91
CA PHE A 156 -3.67 -5.72 4.33
C PHE A 156 -3.65 -5.44 5.85
N ALA A 157 -2.48 -5.42 6.47
CA ALA A 157 -2.42 -5.06 7.88
C ALA A 157 -2.69 -3.56 8.09
N ILE A 158 -1.95 -2.71 7.38
CA ILE A 158 -2.06 -1.26 7.42
C ILE A 158 -2.20 -0.73 5.99
N GLN A 159 -3.22 0.09 5.73
CA GLN A 159 -3.39 0.77 4.44
C GLN A 159 -3.48 2.29 4.65
N ILE A 160 -2.65 3.04 3.93
CA ILE A 160 -2.54 4.50 4.04
C ILE A 160 -2.64 5.11 2.64
N CYS A 161 -3.70 5.84 2.36
CA CYS A 161 -3.96 6.43 1.04
C CYS A 161 -4.34 7.91 1.16
N THR A 162 -4.01 8.71 0.14
CA THR A 162 -4.24 10.16 0.11
C THR A 162 -3.76 10.79 1.41
N PHE A 163 -2.45 10.72 1.60
CA PHE A 163 -1.81 11.09 2.85
C PHE A 163 -0.73 12.16 2.67
N GLU A 164 -0.39 12.81 3.78
CA GLU A 164 0.76 13.72 3.90
C GLU A 164 1.42 13.54 5.27
N ASN A 165 2.72 13.26 5.31
CA ASN A 165 3.51 13.02 6.51
C ASN A 165 3.03 11.79 7.30
N ALA A 166 3.46 10.59 6.91
CA ALA A 166 3.20 9.34 7.61
C ALA A 166 4.50 8.74 8.17
N LEU A 167 4.48 8.34 9.43
CA LEU A 167 5.53 7.57 10.08
C LEU A 167 4.96 6.26 10.59
N VAL A 168 5.52 5.14 10.14
CA VAL A 168 5.22 3.79 10.60
C VAL A 168 6.52 3.18 11.11
N GLU A 169 6.58 2.89 12.41
CA GLU A 169 7.82 2.41 13.01
C GLU A 169 7.59 1.31 14.04
N ASN A 170 8.64 0.51 14.29
CA ASN A 170 8.63 -0.57 15.26
C ASN A 170 7.45 -1.54 15.02
N VAL A 171 7.30 -2.01 13.79
CA VAL A 171 6.20 -2.90 13.42
C VAL A 171 6.65 -4.34 13.29
N HIS A 172 5.84 -5.29 13.78
CA HIS A 172 6.03 -6.71 13.57
C HIS A 172 4.77 -7.32 12.97
N ILE A 173 4.83 -7.71 11.69
CA ILE A 173 3.67 -8.19 10.94
C ILE A 173 3.98 -9.54 10.32
N GLU A 174 3.19 -10.55 10.71
CA GLU A 174 3.24 -11.90 10.14
C GLU A 174 1.88 -12.30 9.57
N GLY A 175 1.88 -13.03 8.45
CA GLY A 175 0.68 -13.62 7.87
C GLY A 175 0.63 -13.60 6.34
N MET A 176 -0.58 -13.58 5.80
CA MET A 176 -0.83 -14.01 4.42
C MET A 176 -0.96 -12.87 3.40
N LYS A 177 -0.95 -11.58 3.82
CA LYS A 177 -1.20 -10.44 2.94
C LYS A 177 -0.17 -9.32 3.18
N ASP A 178 -0.28 -8.19 2.45
CA ASP A 178 0.63 -7.04 2.54
C ASP A 178 0.68 -6.48 3.97
N ALA A 179 1.89 -6.10 4.41
CA ALA A 179 2.01 -5.51 5.73
C ALA A 179 1.67 -4.01 5.73
N VAL A 180 2.40 -3.20 4.98
CA VAL A 180 2.15 -1.75 4.89
C VAL A 180 1.91 -1.37 3.44
N HIS A 181 0.68 -1.02 3.14
CA HIS A 181 0.20 -0.69 1.81
C HIS A 181 -0.04 0.81 1.67
N PHE A 182 0.70 1.46 0.79
CA PHE A 182 0.53 2.87 0.47
C PHE A 182 -0.17 3.05 -0.88
N GLY A 183 -1.20 3.90 -0.89
CA GLY A 183 -1.70 4.55 -2.09
C GLY A 183 -1.08 5.96 -2.24
N PRO A 184 -1.68 6.85 -3.04
CA PRO A 184 -1.14 8.19 -3.29
C PRO A 184 -0.85 8.99 -2.02
N GLY A 185 0.27 9.72 -2.02
CA GLY A 185 0.64 10.58 -0.91
C GLY A 185 2.12 10.95 -0.90
N ARG A 186 2.54 11.64 0.13
CA ARG A 186 3.91 12.13 0.21
C ARG A 186 4.47 12.21 1.63
N ASN A 187 5.80 12.19 1.71
CA ASN A 187 6.58 12.35 2.93
C ASN A 187 6.29 11.23 3.92
N PHE A 188 6.81 10.04 3.68
CA PHE A 188 6.59 8.90 4.55
C PHE A 188 7.88 8.21 4.97
N VAL A 189 7.84 7.59 6.13
CA VAL A 189 8.91 6.74 6.65
C VAL A 189 8.29 5.44 7.16
N VAL A 190 8.88 4.30 6.77
CA VAL A 190 8.67 3.00 7.41
C VAL A 190 10.02 2.56 7.97
N ARG A 191 10.11 2.32 9.28
CA ARG A 191 11.38 1.91 9.87
C ARG A 191 11.23 0.91 11.01
N HIS A 192 12.32 0.17 11.26
CA HIS A 192 12.38 -0.88 12.27
C HIS A 192 11.26 -1.92 12.09
N GLY A 193 11.02 -2.28 10.82
CA GLY A 193 9.97 -3.25 10.45
C GLY A 193 10.49 -4.68 10.44
N VAL A 194 9.78 -5.58 11.10
CA VAL A 194 10.00 -7.02 11.02
C VAL A 194 8.81 -7.65 10.31
N PHE A 195 9.06 -8.23 9.15
CA PHE A 195 8.01 -8.75 8.28
C PHE A 195 8.21 -10.24 8.01
N LYS A 196 7.14 -11.01 8.13
CA LYS A 196 7.05 -12.41 7.73
C LYS A 196 5.74 -12.62 6.99
N THR A 197 5.63 -12.01 5.81
CA THR A 197 4.39 -12.01 5.03
C THR A 197 4.48 -12.93 3.82
N TYR A 198 3.37 -13.55 3.45
CA TYR A 198 3.27 -14.33 2.22
C TYR A 198 3.26 -13.41 0.99
N ASP A 199 2.56 -12.28 1.06
CA ASP A 199 2.52 -11.22 0.05
C ASP A 199 3.52 -10.10 0.39
N ASP A 200 3.30 -8.87 -0.02
CA ASP A 200 4.27 -7.78 0.01
C ASP A 200 4.42 -7.15 1.42
N PRO A 201 5.63 -7.15 2.06
CA PRO A 201 5.88 -6.31 3.24
C PRO A 201 5.58 -4.82 3.00
N ILE A 202 6.01 -4.31 1.86
CA ILE A 202 5.83 -2.91 1.47
C ILE A 202 5.18 -2.85 0.09
N ALA A 203 3.99 -2.28 0.00
CA ALA A 203 3.35 -1.98 -1.27
C ALA A 203 3.28 -0.46 -1.50
N LEU A 204 3.91 0.02 -2.57
CA LEU A 204 3.84 1.42 -3.02
C LEU A 204 2.99 1.46 -4.30
N ASN A 205 1.68 1.37 -4.12
CA ASN A 205 0.75 1.19 -5.21
C ASN A 205 0.14 2.54 -5.63
N ALA A 206 0.84 3.28 -6.48
CA ALA A 206 0.34 4.53 -7.05
C ALA A 206 -0.90 4.31 -7.94
N HIS A 207 -0.95 3.17 -8.62
CA HIS A 207 -2.10 2.63 -9.32
C HIS A 207 -2.33 1.18 -8.90
N ASP A 208 -3.59 0.81 -8.68
CA ASP A 208 -3.99 -0.56 -8.40
C ASP A 208 -5.45 -0.77 -8.80
N TYR A 209 -5.98 -1.98 -8.68
CA TYR A 209 -7.39 -2.25 -8.97
C TYR A 209 -8.34 -1.56 -7.97
N THR A 210 -9.60 -1.39 -8.36
CA THR A 210 -10.56 -0.55 -7.62
C THR A 210 -10.84 -1.00 -6.19
N THR A 211 -10.61 -2.27 -5.86
CA THR A 211 -10.80 -2.81 -4.50
C THR A 211 -9.51 -2.84 -3.69
N SER A 212 -8.41 -2.28 -4.18
CA SER A 212 -7.11 -2.25 -3.51
C SER A 212 -6.53 -0.85 -3.35
N ASN A 213 -7.01 0.14 -4.09
CA ASN A 213 -6.58 1.52 -3.94
C ASN A 213 -7.74 2.48 -4.23
N PRO A 214 -8.15 3.33 -3.27
CA PRO A 214 -9.30 4.21 -3.42
C PRO A 214 -9.08 5.35 -4.43
N GLU A 215 -7.87 5.87 -4.54
CA GLU A 215 -7.50 6.95 -5.45
C GLU A 215 -6.20 6.63 -6.20
N LEU A 216 -5.99 7.30 -7.32
CA LEU A 216 -4.80 7.20 -8.15
C LEU A 216 -3.97 8.47 -8.02
N GLY A 217 -2.65 8.35 -7.98
CA GLY A 217 -1.76 9.51 -7.89
C GLY A 217 -0.34 9.11 -7.49
N TRP A 218 0.55 10.09 -7.42
CA TRP A 218 1.96 9.88 -7.12
C TRP A 218 2.21 9.57 -5.65
N ILE A 219 3.20 8.68 -5.41
CA ILE A 219 3.77 8.40 -4.08
C ILE A 219 5.18 8.99 -4.07
N GLU A 220 5.44 9.89 -3.12
CA GLU A 220 6.63 10.73 -3.18
C GLU A 220 7.35 10.88 -1.84
N ASN A 221 8.68 11.01 -1.92
CA ASN A 221 9.53 11.37 -0.79
C ASN A 221 9.42 10.36 0.37
N GLY A 222 9.75 9.10 0.09
CA GLY A 222 9.66 8.01 1.04
C GLY A 222 11.01 7.48 1.51
N VAL A 223 11.06 6.98 2.73
CA VAL A 223 12.18 6.21 3.27
C VAL A 223 11.65 4.92 3.89
N ILE A 224 12.18 3.79 3.45
CA ILE A 224 12.00 2.50 4.08
C ILE A 224 13.37 2.10 4.62
N GLU A 225 13.48 1.97 5.95
CA GLU A 225 14.80 1.78 6.58
C GLU A 225 14.78 0.80 7.74
N ASP A 226 15.91 0.13 7.94
CA ASP A 226 16.11 -0.81 9.04
C ASP A 226 14.97 -1.84 9.14
N CYS A 227 14.74 -2.53 8.03
CA CYS A 227 13.66 -3.51 7.89
C CYS A 227 14.21 -4.89 7.57
N VAL A 228 13.54 -5.92 8.09
CA VAL A 228 13.89 -7.32 7.88
C VAL A 228 12.72 -8.06 7.23
N ASP A 229 13.00 -8.76 6.13
CA ASP A 229 12.08 -9.69 5.47
C ASP A 229 12.44 -11.13 5.92
N LEU A 230 11.74 -11.64 6.93
CA LEU A 230 12.01 -12.93 7.53
C LEU A 230 11.57 -14.09 6.64
N ASP A 231 12.37 -15.14 6.58
CA ASP A 231 12.02 -16.38 5.88
C ASP A 231 10.80 -17.07 6.51
N ASP A 232 9.98 -17.65 5.67
CA ASP A 232 8.81 -18.44 6.07
C ASP A 232 8.75 -19.74 5.27
N PRO A 233 9.55 -20.75 5.63
CA PRO A 233 9.58 -22.00 4.90
C PRO A 233 8.26 -22.77 4.89
N ALA A 234 7.37 -22.49 5.84
CA ALA A 234 6.08 -23.17 5.96
C ALA A 234 5.07 -22.70 4.92
N ASN A 235 5.02 -21.39 4.64
CA ASN A 235 4.02 -20.81 3.77
C ASN A 235 4.56 -20.38 2.39
N GLY A 236 5.88 -20.23 2.24
CA GLY A 236 6.48 -19.73 1.00
C GLY A 236 6.18 -18.26 0.75
N THR A 237 6.01 -17.88 -0.52
CA THR A 237 5.70 -16.49 -0.92
C THR A 237 5.14 -16.40 -2.34
N THR A 238 4.27 -15.42 -2.58
CA THR A 238 3.86 -14.98 -3.93
C THR A 238 4.30 -13.56 -4.23
N GLY A 239 4.59 -12.74 -3.20
CA GLY A 239 4.87 -11.32 -3.32
C GLY A 239 6.36 -10.98 -3.41
N PHE A 240 6.64 -9.72 -3.28
CA PHE A 240 7.95 -9.08 -3.29
C PHE A 240 8.25 -8.54 -1.88
N PHE A 241 9.50 -8.19 -1.58
CA PHE A 241 9.74 -7.34 -0.40
C PHE A 241 9.11 -5.96 -0.60
N ALA A 242 9.28 -5.40 -1.79
CA ALA A 242 8.56 -4.19 -2.14
C ALA A 242 7.97 -4.26 -3.55
N ARG A 243 6.67 -3.97 -3.64
CA ARG A 243 5.91 -3.81 -4.87
C ARG A 243 5.73 -2.33 -5.17
N ILE A 244 6.06 -1.90 -6.37
CA ILE A 244 6.03 -0.51 -6.78
C ILE A 244 5.23 -0.42 -8.09
N LEU A 245 4.03 0.13 -8.02
CA LEU A 245 3.12 0.20 -9.15
C LEU A 245 3.04 1.61 -9.73
N ALA A 246 3.01 1.66 -11.06
CA ALA A 246 2.75 2.87 -11.82
C ALA A 246 1.51 2.68 -12.70
N GLY A 247 0.98 3.76 -13.23
CA GLY A 247 -0.14 3.72 -14.15
C GLY A 247 -0.23 4.95 -15.05
N GLY A 248 -0.94 4.80 -16.17
CA GLY A 248 -1.22 5.88 -17.11
C GLY A 248 -2.54 5.65 -17.83
N TRP A 249 -3.34 6.68 -17.99
CA TRP A 249 -4.68 6.64 -18.60
C TRP A 249 -4.96 7.89 -19.41
N ARG A 250 -6.10 7.91 -20.09
CA ARG A 250 -6.46 8.99 -21.01
C ARG A 250 -7.77 9.67 -20.62
N ASP A 251 -8.04 10.80 -21.27
CA ASP A 251 -9.38 11.35 -21.30
C ASP A 251 -10.33 10.35 -21.94
N TRP A 252 -11.56 10.29 -21.42
CA TRP A 252 -12.61 9.47 -22.00
C TRP A 252 -13.02 10.02 -23.38
N GLU A 253 -13.09 9.14 -24.36
CA GLU A 253 -13.56 9.42 -25.71
C GLU A 253 -14.56 8.32 -26.10
N PRO A 254 -15.60 8.66 -26.89
CA PRO A 254 -16.52 7.65 -27.39
C PRO A 254 -15.80 6.70 -28.36
N GLY A 255 -16.08 5.42 -28.22
CA GLY A 255 -15.45 4.38 -29.00
C GLY A 255 -14.20 3.76 -28.39
N MET A 256 -13.75 4.22 -27.21
CA MET A 256 -12.64 3.59 -26.48
C MET A 256 -12.96 2.14 -26.13
N GLU A 257 -11.97 1.27 -26.26
CA GLU A 257 -12.02 -0.09 -25.72
C GLU A 257 -11.70 -0.06 -24.22
N ILE A 258 -12.66 -0.46 -23.41
CA ILE A 258 -12.57 -0.49 -21.95
C ILE A 258 -12.66 -1.93 -21.47
N GLN A 259 -11.72 -2.32 -20.62
CA GLN A 259 -11.81 -3.60 -19.92
C GLN A 259 -12.78 -3.49 -18.74
N SER A 260 -13.50 -4.57 -18.47
CA SER A 260 -14.53 -4.62 -17.41
C SER A 260 -14.02 -4.26 -16.03
N SER A 261 -12.74 -4.41 -15.77
CA SER A 261 -12.13 -4.14 -14.47
C SER A 261 -10.77 -3.46 -14.62
N GLY A 262 -10.54 -2.44 -13.79
CA GLY A 262 -9.23 -1.81 -13.58
C GLY A 262 -8.84 -0.69 -14.54
N ASP A 263 -9.55 -0.47 -15.63
CA ASP A 263 -9.28 0.65 -16.52
C ASP A 263 -9.64 1.98 -15.85
N ALA A 264 -8.85 3.01 -16.12
CA ALA A 264 -9.09 4.36 -15.66
C ALA A 264 -9.25 5.33 -16.83
N VAL A 265 -10.13 6.32 -16.68
CA VAL A 265 -10.30 7.43 -17.62
C VAL A 265 -10.55 8.72 -16.86
N VAL A 266 -10.13 9.84 -17.47
CA VAL A 266 -10.51 11.18 -17.01
C VAL A 266 -11.75 11.63 -17.77
N CYS A 267 -12.76 12.10 -17.07
CA CYS A 267 -13.94 12.68 -17.69
C CYS A 267 -14.49 13.83 -16.85
N ARG A 268 -14.62 15.02 -17.43
CA ARG A 268 -15.18 16.22 -16.79
C ARG A 268 -14.57 16.53 -15.41
N GLY A 269 -13.24 16.44 -15.30
CA GLY A 269 -12.53 16.71 -14.05
C GLY A 269 -12.75 15.67 -12.97
N ARG A 270 -13.06 14.44 -13.36
CA ARG A 270 -13.15 13.26 -12.46
C ARG A 270 -12.38 12.10 -13.05
N ILE A 271 -11.86 11.24 -12.20
CA ILE A 271 -11.32 9.93 -12.61
C ILE A 271 -12.38 8.88 -12.36
N TYR A 272 -12.69 8.11 -13.38
CA TYR A 272 -13.57 6.95 -13.32
C TYR A 272 -12.74 5.69 -13.54
N ARG A 273 -13.05 4.64 -12.81
CA ARG A 273 -12.38 3.34 -12.94
C ARG A 273 -13.42 2.28 -13.23
N SER A 274 -13.15 1.41 -14.20
CA SER A 274 -14.03 0.28 -14.49
C SER A 274 -14.02 -0.70 -13.32
N ASN A 275 -15.19 -1.14 -12.90
CA ASN A 275 -15.39 -1.98 -11.70
C ASN A 275 -16.40 -3.10 -11.98
N GLY A 276 -16.12 -3.89 -12.97
CA GLY A 276 -16.91 -5.04 -13.35
C GLY A 276 -16.36 -6.37 -12.82
N PRO A 277 -16.84 -7.48 -13.37
CA PRO A 277 -16.38 -8.82 -12.98
C PRO A 277 -14.86 -9.01 -13.16
N LYS A 278 -14.27 -9.84 -12.31
CA LYS A 278 -12.83 -10.17 -12.35
C LYS A 278 -12.36 -10.81 -13.65
N VAL A 279 -13.24 -11.41 -14.42
CA VAL A 279 -12.90 -11.93 -15.74
C VAL A 279 -12.91 -10.78 -16.72
N LYS A 280 -11.75 -10.48 -17.32
CA LYS A 280 -11.59 -9.40 -18.30
C LYS A 280 -12.52 -9.61 -19.49
N GLN A 281 -13.43 -8.70 -19.67
CA GLN A 281 -14.24 -8.54 -20.87
C GLN A 281 -13.94 -7.17 -21.44
N THR A 282 -13.86 -7.07 -22.76
CA THR A 282 -13.64 -5.79 -23.44
C THR A 282 -14.97 -5.26 -23.95
N PHE A 283 -15.25 -4.00 -23.68
CA PHE A 283 -16.42 -3.25 -24.13
C PHE A 283 -15.99 -2.07 -24.96
N VAL A 284 -16.83 -1.63 -25.87
CA VAL A 284 -16.68 -0.34 -26.55
C VAL A 284 -17.49 0.70 -25.80
N SER A 285 -16.81 1.66 -25.20
CA SER A 285 -17.46 2.72 -24.41
C SER A 285 -18.15 3.73 -25.31
N THR A 286 -19.46 3.76 -25.25
CA THR A 286 -20.29 4.73 -26.00
C THR A 286 -21.03 5.68 -25.07
N CYS A 287 -21.14 5.36 -23.81
CA CYS A 287 -21.81 6.13 -22.78
C CYS A 287 -20.80 6.85 -21.89
N ARG A 288 -20.85 8.17 -21.89
CA ARG A 288 -19.96 8.99 -21.07
C ARG A 288 -20.24 8.80 -19.58
N PRO A 289 -19.25 8.49 -18.73
CA PRO A 289 -19.44 8.45 -17.29
C PRO A 289 -19.63 9.89 -16.75
N GLU A 290 -20.72 10.12 -16.00
CA GLU A 290 -21.08 11.47 -15.54
C GLU A 290 -21.52 11.54 -14.06
N HIS A 291 -21.76 10.38 -13.40
CA HIS A 291 -22.20 10.33 -12.00
C HIS A 291 -21.17 10.98 -11.06
N ALA A 292 -21.64 11.59 -9.99
CA ALA A 292 -20.80 12.39 -9.09
C ALA A 292 -20.20 11.58 -7.94
N GLU A 293 -20.73 10.40 -7.68
CA GLU A 293 -20.31 9.54 -6.57
C GLU A 293 -20.67 8.07 -6.81
N GLY A 294 -20.01 7.16 -6.11
CA GLY A 294 -20.34 5.74 -6.11
C GLY A 294 -20.01 5.02 -7.41
N THR A 295 -20.75 3.94 -7.65
CA THR A 295 -20.58 3.02 -8.78
C THR A 295 -21.88 2.95 -9.58
N MET A 296 -21.79 3.02 -10.91
CA MET A 296 -22.95 3.00 -11.82
C MET A 296 -22.66 2.18 -13.07
N THR A 297 -23.60 1.32 -13.47
CA THR A 297 -23.54 0.61 -14.75
C THR A 297 -24.27 1.41 -15.81
N TYR A 298 -23.62 1.59 -16.97
CA TYR A 298 -24.11 2.35 -18.10
C TYR A 298 -24.72 1.44 -19.17
N PRO A 299 -25.55 1.98 -20.11
CA PRO A 299 -26.19 1.19 -21.16
C PRO A 299 -25.25 0.41 -22.09
N ASP A 300 -23.99 0.82 -22.22
CA ASP A 300 -22.94 0.12 -22.94
C ASP A 300 -22.37 -1.10 -22.18
N GLY A 301 -22.90 -1.41 -21.01
CA GLY A 301 -22.55 -2.54 -20.17
C GLY A 301 -21.36 -2.29 -19.25
N ILE A 302 -20.75 -1.10 -19.32
CA ILE A 302 -19.59 -0.76 -18.48
C ILE A 302 -20.06 -0.27 -17.11
N THR A 303 -19.50 -0.84 -16.07
CA THR A 303 -19.68 -0.36 -14.70
C THR A 303 -18.51 0.53 -14.32
N TRP A 304 -18.79 1.78 -14.01
CA TRP A 304 -17.82 2.79 -13.60
C TRP A 304 -17.96 3.13 -12.13
N THR A 305 -16.83 3.21 -11.43
CA THR A 305 -16.74 3.81 -10.09
C THR A 305 -16.11 5.20 -10.23
N MET A 306 -16.77 6.24 -9.72
CA MET A 306 -16.16 7.56 -9.57
C MET A 306 -15.11 7.50 -8.45
N SER A 307 -13.84 7.44 -8.84
CA SER A 307 -12.71 7.27 -7.93
C SER A 307 -12.37 8.56 -7.20
N GLN A 308 -12.23 9.65 -7.95
CA GLN A 308 -11.84 10.95 -7.39
C GLN A 308 -12.30 12.12 -8.26
N ASN A 309 -12.50 13.27 -7.61
CA ASN A 309 -12.84 14.55 -8.23
C ASN A 309 -11.87 15.68 -7.85
N ARG A 310 -10.75 15.33 -7.20
CA ARG A 310 -9.64 16.21 -6.82
C ARG A 310 -8.34 15.55 -7.26
N ASN A 311 -7.27 16.32 -7.37
CA ASN A 311 -5.95 15.83 -7.75
C ASN A 311 -5.97 15.00 -9.05
N ILE A 312 -6.66 15.54 -10.08
CA ILE A 312 -6.82 14.84 -11.35
C ILE A 312 -5.48 14.77 -12.06
N CYS A 313 -5.09 13.58 -12.45
CA CYS A 313 -3.87 13.29 -13.20
C CYS A 313 -4.15 12.26 -14.29
N HIS A 314 -3.22 12.11 -15.24
CA HIS A 314 -3.30 11.13 -16.32
C HIS A 314 -2.24 10.03 -16.17
N SER A 315 -1.35 10.21 -15.21
CA SER A 315 -0.32 9.23 -14.88
C SER A 315 0.03 9.28 -13.40
N CYS A 316 0.57 8.18 -12.90
CA CYS A 316 1.05 8.07 -11.53
C CYS A 316 2.18 7.05 -11.41
N GLY A 317 2.92 7.13 -10.34
CA GLY A 317 4.04 6.25 -10.03
C GLY A 317 4.71 6.65 -8.73
N VAL A 318 5.94 6.22 -8.55
CA VAL A 318 6.72 6.44 -7.35
C VAL A 318 7.97 7.26 -7.68
N ARG A 319 8.32 8.23 -6.83
CA ARG A 319 9.53 9.02 -6.99
C ARG A 319 10.14 9.47 -5.66
N ASN A 320 11.48 9.62 -5.67
CA ASN A 320 12.25 10.02 -4.49
C ASN A 320 12.04 9.06 -3.31
N VAL A 321 12.29 7.78 -3.52
CA VAL A 321 12.15 6.75 -2.48
C VAL A 321 13.48 6.06 -2.25
N VAL A 322 13.85 5.92 -0.98
CA VAL A 322 15.06 5.26 -0.51
C VAL A 322 14.70 4.03 0.31
N PHE A 323 15.24 2.90 -0.10
CA PHE A 323 15.30 1.68 0.70
C PHE A 323 16.72 1.57 1.26
N ARG A 324 16.85 1.58 2.58
CA ARG A 324 18.18 1.48 3.20
C ARG A 324 18.19 0.60 4.45
N ASP A 325 19.34 -0.02 4.71
CA ASP A 325 19.50 -0.97 5.82
C ASP A 325 18.43 -2.08 5.77
N ILE A 326 18.32 -2.73 4.61
CA ILE A 326 17.30 -3.76 4.36
C ILE A 326 17.94 -5.14 4.38
N HIS A 327 17.42 -6.03 5.21
CA HIS A 327 17.84 -7.42 5.34
C HIS A 327 16.82 -8.35 4.68
N LEU A 328 17.22 -9.01 3.60
CA LEU A 328 16.36 -9.87 2.79
C LEU A 328 16.70 -11.36 3.09
N ALA A 329 16.11 -11.90 4.16
CA ALA A 329 16.29 -13.29 4.55
C ALA A 329 15.24 -14.22 3.93
N LYS A 330 14.13 -13.72 3.41
CA LYS A 330 13.08 -14.51 2.77
C LYS A 330 13.46 -14.91 1.35
N LYS A 331 13.19 -16.16 0.99
CA LYS A 331 13.34 -16.68 -0.39
C LYS A 331 12.22 -16.11 -1.28
N ARG A 332 12.53 -15.10 -2.03
CA ARG A 332 11.65 -14.51 -3.05
C ARG A 332 12.21 -14.73 -4.45
N LYS A 333 11.36 -14.83 -5.46
CA LYS A 333 11.81 -14.87 -6.87
C LYS A 333 12.39 -13.52 -7.30
N VAL A 334 11.79 -12.45 -6.82
CA VAL A 334 12.18 -11.06 -7.02
C VAL A 334 11.99 -10.34 -5.70
N ALA A 335 12.99 -9.57 -5.25
CA ALA A 335 12.84 -8.81 -4.02
C ALA A 335 12.07 -7.51 -4.22
N LEU A 336 12.38 -6.76 -5.27
CA LEU A 336 11.81 -5.44 -5.54
C LEU A 336 11.27 -5.41 -6.97
N CYS A 337 9.99 -5.09 -7.15
CA CYS A 337 9.35 -5.11 -8.45
C CYS A 337 8.68 -3.77 -8.78
N LEU A 338 9.14 -3.13 -9.88
CA LEU A 338 8.53 -1.94 -10.45
C LEU A 338 7.78 -2.35 -11.71
N HIS A 339 6.46 -2.31 -11.72
CA HIS A 339 5.70 -2.78 -12.87
C HIS A 339 4.35 -2.07 -13.07
N PHE A 340 3.75 -2.32 -14.22
CA PHE A 340 2.33 -2.10 -14.45
C PHE A 340 1.58 -3.37 -14.07
N ASP A 341 0.50 -3.21 -13.35
CA ASP A 341 -0.37 -4.33 -13.00
C ASP A 341 -1.32 -4.62 -14.17
N HIS A 342 -1.07 -5.74 -14.85
CA HIS A 342 -1.80 -6.17 -16.03
C HIS A 342 -2.29 -7.59 -15.86
N ASP A 343 -3.08 -7.80 -14.82
CA ASP A 343 -3.68 -9.09 -14.53
C ASP A 343 -5.20 -9.09 -14.80
N GLN A 344 -5.89 -10.05 -14.21
CA GLN A 344 -7.34 -10.16 -14.32
C GLN A 344 -8.12 -9.04 -13.60
N TYR A 345 -7.47 -8.24 -12.77
CA TYR A 345 -8.08 -7.19 -11.94
C TYR A 345 -7.81 -5.78 -12.44
N SER A 346 -6.73 -5.58 -13.19
CA SER A 346 -6.24 -4.24 -13.50
C SER A 346 -5.63 -4.16 -14.90
N ARG A 347 -5.78 -3.01 -15.55
CA ARG A 347 -4.95 -2.54 -16.64
C ARG A 347 -4.38 -1.18 -16.25
N SER A 348 -3.18 -1.18 -15.71
CA SER A 348 -2.56 0.03 -15.14
C SER A 348 -2.05 1.01 -16.19
N PHE A 349 -1.89 0.60 -17.44
CA PHE A 349 -1.46 1.50 -18.52
C PHE A 349 -2.38 1.35 -19.73
N TYR A 350 -3.04 2.45 -20.09
CA TYR A 350 -3.85 2.51 -21.28
C TYR A 350 -2.97 2.83 -22.51
N PRO A 351 -3.13 2.17 -23.66
CA PRO A 351 -2.37 2.48 -24.86
C PRO A 351 -2.43 3.97 -25.23
N TYR A 352 -1.28 4.53 -25.56
CA TYR A 352 -1.11 5.95 -25.92
C TYR A 352 -1.43 6.95 -24.77
N ALA A 353 -1.50 6.48 -23.53
CA ALA A 353 -1.58 7.35 -22.37
C ALA A 353 -0.27 8.09 -22.11
N GLU A 354 -0.31 9.08 -21.24
CA GLU A 354 0.90 9.70 -20.70
C GLU A 354 1.77 8.65 -20.01
N ILE A 355 3.05 8.61 -20.37
CA ILE A 355 3.99 7.62 -19.83
C ILE A 355 4.44 8.06 -18.43
N PRO A 356 4.13 7.29 -17.38
CA PRO A 356 4.59 7.59 -16.03
C PRO A 356 6.07 7.23 -15.91
N VAL A 357 6.94 8.22 -15.84
CA VAL A 357 8.37 8.01 -15.57
C VAL A 357 8.60 8.08 -14.07
N GLN A 358 8.83 6.93 -13.45
CA GLN A 358 9.26 6.86 -12.06
C GLN A 358 10.67 7.42 -11.92
N SER A 359 11.05 7.92 -10.76
CA SER A 359 12.33 8.62 -10.64
C SER A 359 13.00 8.48 -9.28
N ASN A 360 14.34 8.49 -9.31
CA ASN A 360 15.18 8.53 -8.12
C ASN A 360 14.81 7.45 -7.09
N ILE A 361 14.90 6.18 -7.50
CA ILE A 361 14.72 5.01 -6.63
C ILE A 361 16.10 4.54 -6.16
N VAL A 362 16.35 4.59 -4.86
CA VAL A 362 17.65 4.31 -4.25
C VAL A 362 17.58 3.09 -3.34
N PHE A 363 18.53 2.19 -3.50
CA PHE A 363 18.78 1.04 -2.65
C PHE A 363 20.17 1.18 -2.03
N GLU A 364 20.20 1.36 -0.73
CA GLU A 364 21.41 1.63 0.03
C GLU A 364 21.53 0.65 1.19
N ARG A 365 22.66 -0.03 1.32
CA ARG A 365 22.89 -1.04 2.35
C ARG A 365 21.76 -2.09 2.38
N VAL A 366 21.56 -2.72 1.21
CA VAL A 366 20.66 -3.87 1.05
C VAL A 366 21.49 -5.14 1.12
N PHE A 367 21.08 -6.03 1.99
CA PHE A 367 21.78 -7.30 2.27
C PHE A 367 20.88 -8.47 1.90
N VAL A 368 21.27 -9.18 0.83
CA VAL A 368 20.60 -10.42 0.43
C VAL A 368 21.23 -11.57 1.24
N GLU A 369 20.46 -12.15 2.13
CA GLU A 369 20.90 -13.18 3.08
C GLU A 369 20.47 -14.59 2.68
N ASN A 370 19.63 -14.71 1.64
CA ASN A 370 19.16 -15.98 1.12
C ASN A 370 19.26 -16.01 -0.42
N ASP A 371 18.88 -17.12 -1.04
CA ASP A 371 18.85 -17.26 -2.51
C ASP A 371 17.67 -16.48 -3.10
N ILE A 372 17.96 -15.29 -3.60
CA ILE A 372 17.03 -14.42 -4.32
C ILE A 372 17.59 -14.19 -5.72
N PRO A 373 17.04 -14.83 -6.77
CA PRO A 373 17.60 -14.73 -8.12
C PRO A 373 17.61 -13.30 -8.69
N THR A 374 16.62 -12.48 -8.34
CA THR A 374 16.49 -11.11 -8.85
C THR A 374 16.28 -10.13 -7.70
N LEU A 375 17.23 -9.22 -7.52
CA LEU A 375 17.08 -8.14 -6.54
C LEU A 375 16.03 -7.13 -7.01
N ILE A 376 16.16 -6.63 -8.24
CA ILE A 376 15.27 -5.61 -8.79
C ILE A 376 14.78 -6.06 -10.16
N GLN A 377 13.47 -6.04 -10.36
CA GLN A 377 12.86 -6.18 -11.68
C GLN A 377 12.06 -4.92 -12.02
N SER A 378 12.45 -4.23 -13.08
CA SER A 378 11.69 -3.07 -13.57
C SER A 378 11.09 -3.35 -14.94
N ARG A 379 9.78 -3.18 -15.06
CA ARG A 379 8.99 -3.23 -16.30
C ARG A 379 8.32 -1.91 -16.62
N THR A 380 8.49 -0.90 -15.77
CA THR A 380 7.97 0.46 -15.98
C THR A 380 9.09 1.42 -16.33
N PRO A 381 8.83 2.52 -17.01
CA PRO A 381 9.82 3.58 -17.18
C PRO A 381 10.32 4.11 -15.85
N VAL A 382 11.62 4.26 -15.73
CA VAL A 382 12.29 4.84 -14.58
C VAL A 382 13.54 5.56 -15.08
N ASP A 383 13.78 6.77 -14.59
CA ASP A 383 14.95 7.56 -15.01
C ASP A 383 16.25 7.01 -14.41
N SER A 384 16.22 6.67 -13.13
CA SER A 384 17.38 6.17 -12.43
C SER A 384 17.06 5.20 -11.30
N ILE A 385 17.91 4.17 -11.20
CA ILE A 385 18.01 3.25 -10.08
C ILE A 385 19.44 3.32 -9.55
N ILE A 386 19.58 3.53 -8.25
CA ILE A 386 20.86 3.60 -7.56
C ILE A 386 20.96 2.46 -6.58
N VAL A 387 21.97 1.60 -6.70
CA VAL A 387 22.31 0.58 -5.72
C VAL A 387 23.69 0.92 -5.17
N ARG A 388 23.76 1.07 -3.85
CA ARG A 388 25.04 1.43 -3.21
C ARG A 388 25.25 0.74 -1.87
N ASP A 389 26.52 0.51 -1.53
CA ASP A 389 26.96 -0.04 -0.25
C ASP A 389 26.23 -1.35 0.11
N SER A 390 25.98 -2.20 -0.89
CA SER A 390 25.08 -3.35 -0.77
C SER A 390 25.77 -4.66 -1.08
N ARG A 391 25.32 -5.75 -0.44
CA ARG A 391 25.76 -7.12 -0.70
C ARG A 391 24.60 -7.94 -1.26
N ILE A 392 24.68 -8.29 -2.53
CA ILE A 392 23.59 -8.89 -3.29
C ILE A 392 23.88 -10.31 -3.80
N GLY A 393 25.10 -10.82 -3.60
CA GLY A 393 25.49 -12.19 -3.98
C GLY A 393 25.27 -12.49 -5.46
N SER A 394 24.52 -13.53 -5.76
CA SER A 394 24.19 -13.96 -7.12
C SER A 394 22.97 -13.24 -7.73
N SER A 395 22.31 -12.32 -7.00
CA SER A 395 21.11 -11.63 -7.47
C SER A 395 21.39 -10.71 -8.66
N ASP A 396 20.49 -10.69 -9.63
CA ASP A 396 20.57 -9.79 -10.79
C ASP A 396 19.60 -8.59 -10.70
N ILE A 397 19.79 -7.61 -11.57
CA ILE A 397 18.90 -6.46 -11.79
C ILE A 397 18.37 -6.56 -13.22
N ARG A 398 17.06 -6.70 -13.35
CA ARG A 398 16.39 -6.90 -14.65
C ARG A 398 15.63 -5.68 -15.09
N MET A 399 16.06 -5.09 -16.20
CA MET A 399 15.42 -3.96 -16.86
C MET A 399 14.68 -4.48 -18.10
N LEU A 400 13.40 -4.76 -17.94
CA LEU A 400 12.58 -5.45 -18.94
C LEU A 400 11.60 -4.48 -19.60
N HIS A 401 11.26 -4.75 -20.87
CA HIS A 401 10.15 -4.08 -21.53
C HIS A 401 8.82 -4.53 -20.88
N ALA A 402 7.90 -3.59 -20.67
CA ALA A 402 6.55 -3.97 -20.25
C ALA A 402 5.83 -4.68 -21.40
N LEU A 403 5.19 -5.79 -21.10
CA LEU A 403 4.33 -6.47 -22.06
C LEU A 403 3.01 -5.71 -22.20
N ASP A 404 2.41 -5.73 -23.39
CA ASP A 404 1.09 -5.17 -23.69
C ASP A 404 0.95 -3.64 -23.49
N THR A 405 2.06 -2.91 -23.57
CA THR A 405 2.10 -1.45 -23.51
C THR A 405 2.36 -0.87 -24.91
N GLU A 406 1.41 -1.04 -25.79
CA GLU A 406 1.50 -0.53 -27.16
C GLU A 406 1.72 1.00 -27.17
N GLY A 407 2.67 1.44 -28.01
CA GLY A 407 3.01 2.85 -28.12
C GLY A 407 3.94 3.38 -27.03
N MET A 408 4.37 2.55 -26.09
CA MET A 408 5.34 2.97 -25.07
C MET A 408 6.77 2.99 -25.63
N VAL A 409 7.46 4.11 -25.45
CA VAL A 409 8.88 4.27 -25.73
C VAL A 409 9.61 4.48 -24.42
N TYR A 410 10.69 3.74 -24.19
CA TYR A 410 11.54 3.90 -23.01
C TYR A 410 12.69 4.85 -23.28
N ASP A 411 12.84 5.85 -22.45
CA ASP A 411 14.08 6.61 -22.36
C ASP A 411 15.19 5.79 -21.69
N THR A 412 16.44 6.21 -21.88
CA THR A 412 17.59 5.54 -21.28
C THR A 412 17.52 5.62 -19.75
N THR A 413 17.34 4.47 -19.11
CA THR A 413 17.45 4.35 -17.65
C THR A 413 18.92 4.36 -17.22
N VAL A 414 19.26 5.08 -16.17
CA VAL A 414 20.60 5.04 -15.57
C VAL A 414 20.57 4.12 -14.34
N VAL A 415 21.32 3.03 -14.38
CA VAL A 415 21.57 2.16 -13.22
C VAL A 415 22.96 2.50 -12.66
N LYS A 416 23.00 3.03 -11.45
CA LYS A 416 24.26 3.37 -10.75
C LYS A 416 24.59 2.31 -9.72
N LEU A 417 25.76 1.70 -9.84
CA LEU A 417 26.29 0.70 -8.90
C LEU A 417 27.50 1.31 -8.18
N GLN A 418 27.41 1.49 -6.88
CA GLN A 418 28.45 2.11 -6.07
C GLN A 418 28.76 1.21 -4.87
N ASN A 419 29.98 0.69 -4.78
CA ASN A 419 30.40 -0.20 -3.69
C ASN A 419 29.40 -1.37 -3.49
N VAL A 420 29.13 -2.11 -4.56
CA VAL A 420 28.21 -3.27 -4.56
C VAL A 420 29.04 -4.56 -4.60
N GLU A 421 28.82 -5.43 -3.64
CA GLU A 421 29.37 -6.77 -3.62
C GLU A 421 28.40 -7.74 -4.31
N ALA A 422 28.83 -8.32 -5.43
CA ALA A 422 28.10 -9.30 -6.21
C ALA A 422 29.04 -10.36 -6.75
N ASP A 423 28.55 -11.57 -7.00
CA ASP A 423 29.34 -12.69 -7.50
C ASP A 423 29.92 -12.39 -8.90
N ASP A 424 29.16 -11.69 -9.74
CA ASP A 424 29.62 -11.18 -11.04
C ASP A 424 29.08 -9.77 -11.31
N ILE A 425 29.81 -8.76 -10.84
CA ILE A 425 29.42 -7.34 -10.97
C ILE A 425 29.27 -6.87 -12.43
N ASN A 426 29.93 -7.52 -13.39
CA ASN A 426 29.91 -7.10 -14.77
C ASN A 426 28.65 -7.58 -15.52
N SER A 427 27.96 -8.58 -15.01
CA SER A 427 26.78 -9.16 -15.65
C SER A 427 25.50 -9.06 -14.81
N ILE A 428 25.51 -8.33 -13.69
CA ILE A 428 24.34 -8.24 -12.80
C ILE A 428 23.18 -7.45 -13.41
N VAL A 429 23.45 -6.49 -14.31
CA VAL A 429 22.36 -5.74 -14.97
C VAL A 429 22.03 -6.41 -16.30
N ARG A 430 20.80 -6.87 -16.42
CA ARG A 430 20.25 -7.50 -17.62
C ARG A 430 19.14 -6.64 -18.19
N THR A 431 19.14 -6.47 -19.52
CA THR A 431 18.11 -5.72 -20.21
C THR A 431 17.47 -6.53 -21.32
N ALA A 432 16.20 -6.32 -21.56
CA ALA A 432 15.46 -6.85 -22.69
C ALA A 432 14.51 -5.77 -23.24
N GLY A 433 14.79 -5.27 -24.44
CA GLY A 433 13.98 -4.26 -25.11
C GLY A 433 14.09 -2.84 -24.55
N ARG A 434 15.01 -2.55 -23.60
CA ARG A 434 15.15 -1.23 -22.98
C ARG A 434 16.57 -0.69 -23.07
N PRO A 435 16.77 0.61 -23.37
CA PRO A 435 18.07 1.25 -23.28
C PRO A 435 18.45 1.47 -21.80
N VAL A 436 19.63 0.98 -21.41
CA VAL A 436 20.14 1.10 -20.04
C VAL A 436 21.59 1.55 -20.07
N LYS A 437 21.93 2.57 -19.29
CA LYS A 437 23.29 2.99 -19.04
C LYS A 437 23.70 2.57 -17.61
N VAL A 438 24.69 1.70 -17.52
CA VAL A 438 25.23 1.25 -16.24
C VAL A 438 26.44 2.10 -15.88
N LEU A 439 26.45 2.67 -14.68
CA LEU A 439 27.56 3.42 -14.11
C LEU A 439 28.06 2.65 -12.88
N GLY A 440 29.29 2.15 -12.92
CA GLY A 440 29.92 1.39 -11.85
C GLY A 440 31.37 1.79 -11.61
N ALA A 441 32.06 1.10 -10.68
CA ALA A 441 33.44 1.36 -10.31
C ALA A 441 34.46 1.16 -11.48
N GLY A 442 34.08 0.48 -12.56
CA GLY A 442 34.90 0.22 -13.76
C GLY A 442 34.68 1.18 -14.92
N GLY A 443 33.89 2.25 -14.75
CA GLY A 443 33.51 3.18 -15.83
C GLY A 443 32.07 3.03 -16.31
N ALA A 444 31.66 3.89 -17.24
CA ALA A 444 30.34 3.84 -17.86
C ALA A 444 30.28 2.72 -18.90
N GLN A 445 29.38 1.76 -18.74
CA GLN A 445 29.02 0.79 -19.79
C GLN A 445 27.61 1.10 -20.27
N GLN A 446 27.46 1.24 -21.59
CA GLN A 446 26.14 1.23 -22.23
C GLN A 446 25.83 -0.20 -22.63
N ILE A 447 24.74 -0.75 -22.09
CA ILE A 447 24.24 -2.05 -22.52
C ILE A 447 23.21 -1.76 -23.59
N ASP A 448 23.61 -1.88 -24.85
CA ASP A 448 22.71 -1.82 -26.00
C ASP A 448 22.04 -3.18 -26.18
N ASN A 449 20.75 -3.15 -26.47
CA ASN A 449 19.97 -4.34 -26.78
C ASN A 449 20.56 -5.08 -28.02
N LYS A 450 20.90 -6.32 -27.85
CA LYS A 450 21.05 -7.24 -28.95
C LYS A 450 19.79 -8.07 -29.12
#